data_a2dd56d1eb9f13ec3edef5563236e0fa
#
_entry.id   a2dd56d1eb9f13ec3edef5563236e0fa
#
_cell.length_a   1.000
_cell.length_b   1.000
_cell.length_c   1.000
_cell.angle_alpha   90.00
_cell.angle_beta   90.00
_cell.angle_gamma   90.00
#
_symmetry.space_group_name_H-M   'P 1'
#
loop_
_entity.id
_entity.type
_entity.pdbx_description
1 polymer ?
#
loop_
_entity_poly.entity_id
_entity_poly.type
_entity_poly.pdbx_seq_one_letter_code
_entity_poly.pdbx_strand_id
1 'polypeptide(L)'
;MAQIVLFGRLLVGGYYLMSAFHHFADLRTLSRFAAGAGVPMPEVAVIVAGILLAIGGVSLLLGIYPLIGVASLVMFFVPVTVMMHPFWADRDAMMRQMDIVNFSKNVALLGSSLMFLGIPHPWPFSVERRAHLAVRSPV
;
A
#
# COMPACT_ATOMS: atom_id res chain seq x y z
N MET A 1 -13.29 7.96 18.72
CA MET A 1 -11.90 7.86 18.22
C MET A 1 -11.55 6.43 17.77
N ALA A 2 -11.70 5.40 18.59
CA ALA A 2 -11.36 4.00 18.22
C ALA A 2 -12.05 3.47 16.94
N GLN A 3 -13.32 3.79 16.75
CA GLN A 3 -14.09 3.41 15.55
C GLN A 3 -13.60 4.10 14.28
N ILE A 4 -13.16 5.36 14.39
CA ILE A 4 -12.60 6.12 13.26
C ILE A 4 -11.30 5.47 12.78
N VAL A 5 -10.43 5.08 13.72
CA VAL A 5 -9.17 4.36 13.40
C VAL A 5 -9.47 3.02 12.73
N LEU A 6 -10.44 2.25 13.25
CA LEU A 6 -10.86 1.00 12.62
C LEU A 6 -11.37 1.23 11.21
N PHE A 7 -12.26 2.20 11.02
CA PHE A 7 -12.85 2.49 9.71
C PHE A 7 -11.78 2.92 8.68
N GLY A 8 -10.84 3.80 9.08
CA GLY A 8 -9.71 4.19 8.25
C GLY A 8 -8.84 3.00 7.85
N ARG A 9 -8.54 2.09 8.80
CA ARG A 9 -7.79 0.86 8.52
C ARG A 9 -8.50 -0.06 7.52
N LEU A 10 -9.83 -0.21 7.66
CA LEU A 10 -10.62 -1.04 6.73
C LEU A 10 -10.60 -0.46 5.32
N LEU A 11 -10.76 0.86 5.17
CA LEU A 11 -10.73 1.50 3.86
C LEU A 11 -9.35 1.41 3.21
N VAL A 12 -8.31 1.81 3.91
CA VAL A 12 -6.95 1.88 3.36
C VAL A 12 -6.36 0.48 3.16
N GLY A 13 -6.51 -0.40 4.15
CA GLY A 13 -6.04 -1.78 4.05
C GLY A 13 -6.80 -2.57 2.97
N GLY A 14 -8.12 -2.38 2.87
CA GLY A 14 -8.94 -2.98 1.81
C GLY A 14 -8.52 -2.52 0.42
N TYR A 15 -8.24 -1.22 0.24
CA TYR A 15 -7.71 -0.68 -1.00
C TYR A 15 -6.39 -1.36 -1.40
N TYR A 16 -5.45 -1.53 -0.45
CA TYR A 16 -4.17 -2.18 -0.76
C TYR A 16 -4.33 -3.65 -1.10
N LEU A 17 -5.22 -4.39 -0.44
CA LEU A 17 -5.49 -5.79 -0.79
C LEU A 17 -6.15 -5.92 -2.15
N MET A 18 -7.08 -5.04 -2.49
CA MET A 18 -7.67 -5.00 -3.83
C MET A 18 -6.61 -4.70 -4.88
N SER A 19 -5.72 -3.72 -4.63
CA SER A 19 -4.60 -3.41 -5.52
C SER A 19 -3.63 -4.59 -5.65
N ALA A 20 -3.31 -5.29 -4.56
CA ALA A 20 -2.49 -6.51 -4.60
C ALA A 20 -3.13 -7.59 -5.47
N PHE A 21 -4.45 -7.82 -5.30
CA PHE A 21 -5.19 -8.78 -6.12
C PHE A 21 -5.07 -8.45 -7.62
N HIS A 22 -5.24 -7.18 -8.01
CA HIS A 22 -5.09 -6.76 -9.41
C HIS A 22 -3.67 -6.96 -9.95
N HIS A 23 -2.63 -6.83 -9.12
CA HIS A 23 -1.25 -7.11 -9.54
C HIS A 23 -1.07 -8.57 -9.97
N PHE A 24 -1.74 -9.50 -9.33
CA PHE A 24 -1.69 -10.92 -9.71
C PHE A 24 -2.69 -11.28 -10.81
N ALA A 25 -3.91 -10.74 -10.77
CA ALA A 25 -4.95 -11.02 -11.74
C ALA A 25 -4.59 -10.49 -13.15
N ASP A 26 -4.00 -9.28 -13.20
CA ASP A 26 -3.66 -8.59 -14.45
C ASP A 26 -2.15 -8.56 -14.72
N LEU A 27 -1.41 -9.56 -14.23
CA LEU A 27 0.06 -9.62 -14.26
C LEU A 27 0.64 -9.29 -15.64
N ARG A 28 0.10 -9.89 -16.71
CA ARG A 28 0.61 -9.68 -18.06
C ARG A 28 0.46 -8.24 -18.54
N THR A 29 -0.68 -7.64 -18.25
CA THR A 29 -0.97 -6.25 -18.65
C THR A 29 -0.07 -5.28 -17.87
N LEU A 30 0.03 -5.44 -16.55
CA LEU A 30 0.86 -4.59 -15.70
C LEU A 30 2.36 -4.74 -16.03
N SER A 31 2.82 -5.96 -16.35
CA SER A 31 4.20 -6.19 -16.78
C SER A 31 4.54 -5.48 -18.09
N ARG A 32 3.58 -5.40 -19.04
CA ARG A 32 3.77 -4.63 -20.28
C ARG A 32 3.87 -3.13 -20.00
N PHE A 33 3.04 -2.60 -19.09
CA PHE A 33 3.14 -1.20 -18.68
C PHE A 33 4.47 -0.91 -18.00
N ALA A 34 4.90 -1.78 -17.08
CA ALA A 34 6.18 -1.65 -16.41
C ALA A 34 7.37 -1.71 -17.37
N ALA A 35 7.32 -2.61 -18.37
CA ALA A 35 8.32 -2.69 -19.43
C ALA A 35 8.37 -1.40 -20.26
N GLY A 36 7.21 -0.84 -20.63
CA GLY A 36 7.09 0.44 -21.32
C GLY A 36 7.67 1.63 -20.55
N ALA A 37 7.61 1.57 -19.23
CA ALA A 37 8.21 2.55 -18.33
C ALA A 37 9.71 2.30 -18.04
N GLY A 38 10.33 1.27 -18.67
CA GLY A 38 11.74 0.95 -18.50
C GLY A 38 12.07 0.23 -17.19
N VAL A 39 11.09 -0.37 -16.52
CA VAL A 39 11.31 -1.15 -15.29
C VAL A 39 12.08 -2.42 -15.61
N PRO A 40 13.22 -2.69 -14.95
CA PRO A 40 13.95 -3.94 -15.16
C PRO A 40 13.16 -5.14 -14.62
N MET A 41 13.23 -6.29 -15.31
CA MET A 41 12.50 -7.50 -14.97
C MET A 41 11.02 -7.24 -14.62
N PRO A 42 10.22 -6.69 -15.55
CA PRO A 42 8.92 -6.10 -15.25
C PRO A 42 7.93 -7.09 -14.62
N GLU A 43 7.96 -8.36 -15.00
CA GLU A 43 7.09 -9.39 -14.41
C GLU A 43 7.42 -9.63 -12.93
N VAL A 44 8.72 -9.75 -12.61
CA VAL A 44 9.19 -9.89 -11.22
C VAL A 44 8.85 -8.64 -10.41
N ALA A 45 9.05 -7.46 -10.99
CA ALA A 45 8.73 -6.19 -10.32
C ALA A 45 7.24 -6.09 -9.97
N VAL A 46 6.33 -6.50 -10.86
CA VAL A 46 4.88 -6.50 -10.61
C VAL A 46 4.50 -7.53 -9.55
N ILE A 47 5.10 -8.73 -9.54
CA ILE A 47 4.88 -9.73 -8.49
C ILE A 47 5.33 -9.19 -7.13
N VAL A 48 6.54 -8.64 -7.06
CA VAL A 48 7.07 -8.04 -5.81
C VAL A 48 6.18 -6.90 -5.33
N ALA A 49 5.72 -6.03 -6.23
CA ALA A 49 4.78 -4.95 -5.93
C ALA A 49 3.48 -5.49 -5.32
N GLY A 50 2.90 -6.55 -5.90
CA GLY A 50 1.72 -7.21 -5.38
C GLY A 50 1.92 -7.78 -3.98
N ILE A 51 3.08 -8.41 -3.72
CA ILE A 51 3.44 -8.95 -2.39
C ILE A 51 3.57 -7.81 -1.37
N LEU A 52 4.26 -6.72 -1.70
CA LEU A 52 4.42 -5.57 -0.81
C LEU A 52 3.07 -4.93 -0.44
N LEU A 53 2.18 -4.78 -1.41
CA LEU A 53 0.81 -4.30 -1.19
C LEU A 53 0.00 -5.26 -0.30
N ALA A 54 0.13 -6.57 -0.50
CA ALA A 54 -0.54 -7.58 0.31
C ALA A 54 -0.07 -7.54 1.77
N ILE A 55 1.24 -7.48 2.01
CA ILE A 55 1.81 -7.35 3.36
C ILE A 55 1.28 -6.07 4.03
N GLY A 56 1.35 -4.93 3.35
CA GLY A 56 0.84 -3.66 3.86
C GLY A 56 -0.65 -3.71 4.18
N GLY A 57 -1.46 -4.22 3.24
CA GLY A 57 -2.90 -4.33 3.39
C GLY A 57 -3.32 -5.23 4.55
N VAL A 58 -2.73 -6.43 4.65
CA VAL A 58 -2.99 -7.39 5.75
C VAL A 58 -2.59 -6.78 7.10
N SER A 59 -1.39 -6.19 7.17
CA SER A 59 -0.89 -5.54 8.38
C SER A 59 -1.86 -4.46 8.89
N LEU A 60 -2.31 -3.56 8.02
CA LEU A 60 -3.24 -2.49 8.39
C LEU A 60 -4.63 -3.03 8.75
N LEU A 61 -5.18 -3.99 8.00
CA LEU A 61 -6.49 -4.56 8.30
C LEU A 61 -6.52 -5.28 9.65
N LEU A 62 -5.56 -6.16 9.88
CA LEU A 62 -5.51 -6.94 11.11
C LEU A 62 -4.94 -6.14 12.29
N GLY A 63 -4.20 -5.08 12.02
CA GLY A 63 -3.50 -4.28 13.03
C GLY A 63 -2.37 -5.05 13.69
N ILE A 64 -1.57 -5.73 12.87
CA ILE A 64 -0.40 -6.51 13.30
C ILE A 64 0.86 -5.98 12.61
N TYR A 65 1.95 -5.93 13.34
CA TYR A 65 3.27 -5.51 12.81
C TYR A 65 3.23 -4.24 11.93
N PRO A 66 2.64 -3.13 12.40
CA PRO A 66 2.39 -1.97 11.54
C PRO A 66 3.65 -1.36 10.95
N LEU A 67 4.79 -1.45 11.63
CA LEU A 67 6.06 -1.00 11.06
C LEU A 67 6.44 -1.79 9.80
N ILE A 68 6.26 -3.12 9.80
CA ILE A 68 6.52 -3.97 8.64
C ILE A 68 5.54 -3.64 7.51
N GLY A 69 4.25 -3.49 7.85
CA GLY A 69 3.22 -3.14 6.88
C GLY A 69 3.49 -1.79 6.20
N VAL A 70 3.77 -0.76 6.99
CA VAL A 70 4.05 0.58 6.44
C VAL A 70 5.38 0.59 5.67
N ALA A 71 6.43 -0.08 6.16
CA ALA A 71 7.69 -0.20 5.43
C ALA A 71 7.49 -0.85 4.05
N SER A 72 6.68 -1.92 3.97
CA SER A 72 6.33 -2.56 2.69
C SER A 72 5.63 -1.59 1.74
N LEU A 73 4.71 -0.76 2.24
CA LEU A 73 4.03 0.25 1.43
C LEU A 73 4.99 1.36 0.96
N VAL A 74 5.92 1.80 1.80
CA VAL A 74 6.97 2.75 1.41
C VAL A 74 7.83 2.16 0.28
N MET A 75 8.26 0.90 0.43
CA MET A 75 9.04 0.20 -0.59
C MET A 75 8.29 0.03 -1.91
N PHE A 76 6.97 -0.07 -1.88
CA PHE A 76 6.12 -0.07 -3.07
C PHE A 76 5.95 1.34 -3.66
N PHE A 77 5.47 2.30 -2.86
CA PHE A 77 5.08 3.60 -3.38
C PHE A 77 6.23 4.44 -3.92
N VAL A 78 7.40 4.41 -3.28
CA VAL A 78 8.53 5.26 -3.69
C VAL A 78 8.97 4.92 -5.13
N PRO A 79 9.35 3.69 -5.46
CA PRO A 79 9.78 3.38 -6.82
C PRO A 79 8.64 3.46 -7.84
N VAL A 80 7.44 2.95 -7.52
CA VAL A 80 6.30 2.97 -8.43
C VAL A 80 5.90 4.39 -8.79
N THR A 81 5.84 5.30 -7.83
CA THR A 81 5.46 6.70 -8.08
C THR A 81 6.42 7.39 -9.03
N VAL A 82 7.72 7.19 -8.85
CA VAL A 82 8.75 7.85 -9.66
C VAL A 82 8.91 7.20 -11.03
N MET A 83 8.85 5.87 -11.11
CA MET A 83 9.12 5.13 -12.35
C MET A 83 7.91 5.04 -13.27
N MET A 84 6.70 4.85 -12.69
CA MET A 84 5.49 4.63 -13.46
C MET A 84 4.73 5.92 -13.81
N HIS A 85 5.00 7.02 -13.10
CA HIS A 85 4.29 8.29 -13.28
C HIS A 85 5.26 9.48 -13.41
N PRO A 86 6.20 9.44 -14.38
CA PRO A 86 7.20 10.50 -14.58
C PRO A 86 6.61 11.68 -15.39
N PHE A 87 5.59 12.37 -14.86
CA PHE A 87 4.86 13.44 -15.54
C PHE A 87 5.77 14.56 -16.12
N TRP A 88 6.98 14.70 -15.60
CA TRP A 88 7.98 15.64 -16.11
C TRP A 88 8.61 15.21 -17.44
N ALA A 89 8.50 13.92 -17.80
CA ALA A 89 9.02 13.37 -19.05
C ALA A 89 7.96 13.32 -20.16
N ASP A 90 6.67 13.46 -19.84
CA ASP A 90 5.57 13.37 -20.78
C ASP A 90 5.51 14.58 -21.73
N ARG A 91 5.43 14.29 -23.03
CA ARG A 91 5.26 15.31 -24.08
C ARG A 91 3.80 15.54 -24.43
N ASP A 92 2.96 14.53 -24.28
CA ASP A 92 1.53 14.62 -24.49
C ASP A 92 0.84 15.21 -23.27
N ALA A 93 -0.01 16.24 -23.47
CA ALA A 93 -0.66 16.96 -22.40
C ALA A 93 -1.65 16.10 -21.61
N MET A 94 -2.33 15.17 -22.26
CA MET A 94 -3.31 14.29 -21.60
C MET A 94 -2.60 13.23 -20.75
N MET A 95 -1.56 12.60 -21.29
CA MET A 95 -0.73 11.65 -20.54
C MET A 95 -0.11 12.31 -19.32
N ARG A 96 0.47 13.50 -19.50
CA ARG A 96 1.05 14.29 -18.41
C ARG A 96 0.03 14.57 -17.31
N GLN A 97 -1.19 14.95 -17.67
CA GLN A 97 -2.25 15.20 -16.69
C GLN A 97 -2.63 13.93 -15.92
N MET A 98 -2.74 12.79 -16.59
CA MET A 98 -3.01 11.51 -15.95
C MET A 98 -1.89 11.12 -14.98
N ASP A 99 -0.63 11.32 -15.36
CA ASP A 99 0.51 10.99 -14.52
C ASP A 99 0.65 11.94 -13.32
N ILE A 100 0.31 13.22 -13.44
CA ILE A 100 0.21 14.15 -12.29
C ILE A 100 -0.83 13.64 -11.28
N VAL A 101 -2.01 13.20 -11.74
CA VAL A 101 -3.06 12.67 -10.86
C VAL A 101 -2.60 11.40 -10.16
N ASN A 102 -2.00 10.46 -10.90
CA ASN A 102 -1.52 9.20 -10.32
C ASN A 102 -0.35 9.41 -9.36
N PHE A 103 0.60 10.26 -9.70
CA PHE A 103 1.71 10.65 -8.84
C PHE A 103 1.18 11.24 -7.52
N SER A 104 0.30 12.23 -7.61
CA SER A 104 -0.28 12.91 -6.45
C SER A 104 -1.08 11.95 -5.56
N LYS A 105 -1.88 11.06 -6.17
CA LYS A 105 -2.61 9.99 -5.46
C LYS A 105 -1.64 9.06 -4.70
N ASN A 106 -0.57 8.62 -5.34
CA ASN A 106 0.40 7.74 -4.70
C ASN A 106 1.11 8.43 -3.53
N VAL A 107 1.47 9.72 -3.68
CA VAL A 107 2.06 10.51 -2.58
C VAL A 107 1.07 10.66 -1.42
N ALA A 108 -0.22 10.91 -1.69
CA ALA A 108 -1.25 10.99 -0.66
C ALA A 108 -1.45 9.64 0.05
N LEU A 109 -1.45 8.52 -0.67
CA LEU A 109 -1.56 7.18 -0.11
C LEU A 109 -0.32 6.82 0.73
N LEU A 110 0.87 7.19 0.29
CA LEU A 110 2.09 7.04 1.06
C LEU A 110 2.01 7.84 2.37
N GLY A 111 1.60 9.12 2.30
CA GLY A 111 1.41 9.97 3.46
C GLY A 111 0.40 9.39 4.45
N SER A 112 -0.75 8.90 3.97
CA SER A 112 -1.76 8.24 4.81
C SER A 112 -1.23 6.96 5.47
N SER A 113 -0.37 6.20 4.79
CA SER A 113 0.25 5.00 5.35
C SER A 113 1.22 5.34 6.48
N LEU A 114 2.02 6.40 6.32
CA LEU A 114 2.94 6.87 7.35
C LEU A 114 2.21 7.35 8.62
N MET A 115 1.01 7.94 8.48
CA MET A 115 0.20 8.38 9.62
C MET A 115 -0.15 7.23 10.59
N PHE A 116 -0.25 5.99 10.11
CA PHE A 116 -0.53 4.84 10.96
C PHE A 116 0.58 4.58 11.98
N LEU A 117 1.83 4.97 11.71
CA LEU A 117 2.92 4.85 12.67
C LEU A 117 2.79 5.80 13.86
N GLY A 118 2.03 6.89 13.70
CA GLY A 118 1.74 7.84 14.78
C GLY A 118 0.62 7.38 15.73
N ILE A 119 -0.06 6.28 15.43
CA ILE A 119 -1.15 5.77 16.27
C ILE A 119 -0.57 4.86 17.35
N PRO A 120 -0.80 5.13 18.66
CA PRO A 120 -0.29 4.31 19.75
C PRO A 120 -0.75 2.84 19.67
N HIS A 121 0.16 1.93 19.94
CA HIS A 121 -0.09 0.48 19.99
C HIS A 121 -0.48 -0.02 21.38
N PRO A 122 -1.25 -1.12 21.44
CA PRO A 122 -1.92 -1.84 20.36
C PRO A 122 -3.14 -1.08 19.83
N TRP A 123 -3.35 -1.11 18.50
CA TRP A 123 -4.47 -0.39 17.91
C TRP A 123 -5.84 -0.89 18.36
N PRO A 124 -6.86 -0.03 18.41
CA PRO A 124 -8.23 -0.45 18.71
C PRO A 124 -8.69 -1.55 17.72
N PHE A 125 -9.37 -2.58 18.27
CA PHE A 125 -9.90 -3.72 17.51
C PHE A 125 -8.86 -4.48 16.68
N SER A 126 -7.58 -4.38 17.01
CA SER A 126 -6.53 -5.17 16.36
C SER A 126 -6.47 -6.60 16.90
N VAL A 127 -5.93 -7.52 16.10
CA VAL A 127 -5.65 -8.89 16.53
C VAL A 127 -4.63 -8.89 17.66
N GLU A 128 -3.61 -8.04 17.58
CA GLU A 128 -2.59 -7.85 18.59
C GLU A 128 -3.19 -7.46 19.95
N ARG A 129 -4.15 -6.54 19.97
CA ARG A 129 -4.85 -6.14 21.21
C ARG A 129 -5.63 -7.28 21.82
N ARG A 130 -6.27 -8.13 21.01
CA ARG A 130 -7.01 -9.30 21.51
C ARG A 130 -6.07 -10.30 22.16
N ALA A 131 -4.91 -10.56 21.57
CA ALA A 131 -3.89 -11.44 22.14
C ALA A 131 -3.38 -10.92 23.49
N HIS A 132 -3.10 -9.61 23.63
CA HIS A 132 -2.70 -9.00 24.89
C HIS A 132 -3.75 -9.12 25.99
N LEU A 133 -5.04 -8.98 25.66
CA LEU A 133 -6.13 -9.12 26.62
C LEU A 133 -6.30 -10.57 27.07
N ALA A 134 -6.18 -11.54 26.16
CA ALA A 134 -6.28 -12.96 26.48
C ALA A 134 -5.17 -13.44 27.44
N VAL A 135 -3.96 -12.93 27.31
CA VAL A 135 -2.83 -13.25 28.21
C VAL A 135 -2.99 -12.64 29.62
N ARG A 136 -3.73 -11.54 29.74
CA ARG A 136 -3.94 -10.83 31.01
C ARG A 136 -5.18 -11.27 31.78
N SER A 137 -6.01 -12.17 31.26
CA SER A 137 -7.16 -12.77 31.97
C SER A 137 -6.69 -14.06 32.67
N PRO A 138 -6.28 -14.04 33.93
CA PRO A 138 -6.09 -15.29 34.69
C PRO A 138 -7.48 -15.90 34.90
N VAL A 139 -7.59 -17.20 34.69
CA VAL A 139 -8.73 -18.04 35.06
C VAL A 139 -8.91 -18.03 36.57
#